data_25f13ea761c0eee226915d76496cb689
#
_entry.id   25f13ea761c0eee226915d76496cb689
#
_cell.length_a   1.000
_cell.length_b   1.000
_cell.length_c   1.000
_cell.angle_alpha   90.00
_cell.angle_beta   90.00
_cell.angle_gamma   90.00
#
_symmetry.space_group_name_H-M   'P 1'
#
loop_
_entity.id
_entity.type
_entity.pdbx_description
1 polymer ?
#
loop_
_entity_poly.entity_id
_entity_poly.type
_entity_poly.pdbx_seq_one_letter_code
_entity_poly.pdbx_strand_id
1 'polypeptide(L)'
;MSATDHLLHANANYVGTFPGGRPKQPKLQLTVIECMDSRLDTFAALGLQIGDAHIIRNGGGLITDDVLRSLAISQRALGTRAVMIMHHTDCGMHGFDDTAFRAELAAESGQEPTWDVPGFTDIEGKVRESIAAVRNCGWILHRDDVRGFVYDVQTGKITEVQ
;
A
#
# COMPACT_ATOMS: atom_id res chain seq x y z
N MET A 1 -1.28 5.51 30.47
CA MET A 1 -0.83 4.46 29.54
C MET A 1 -0.95 5.03 28.14
N SER A 2 0.16 5.10 27.39
CA SER A 2 0.15 5.60 26.02
C SER A 2 -0.48 4.57 25.07
N ALA A 3 -0.82 5.01 23.82
CA ALA A 3 -1.28 4.06 22.80
C ALA A 3 -0.23 2.96 22.55
N THR A 4 1.06 3.32 22.55
CA THR A 4 2.17 2.37 22.36
C THR A 4 2.25 1.35 23.50
N ASP A 5 2.05 1.77 24.76
CA ASP A 5 2.04 0.82 25.89
C ASP A 5 0.94 -0.22 25.75
N HIS A 6 -0.25 0.21 25.28
CA HIS A 6 -1.37 -0.70 25.01
C HIS A 6 -1.01 -1.75 23.95
N LEU A 7 -0.33 -1.33 22.86
CA LEU A 7 0.10 -2.24 21.80
C LEU A 7 1.16 -3.23 22.27
N LEU A 8 2.10 -2.82 23.12
CA LEU A 8 3.11 -3.70 23.72
C LEU A 8 2.46 -4.75 24.64
N HIS A 9 1.43 -4.37 25.39
CA HIS A 9 0.69 -5.32 26.21
C HIS A 9 -0.04 -6.36 25.33
N ALA A 10 -0.69 -5.93 24.23
CA ALA A 10 -1.31 -6.83 23.27
C ALA A 10 -0.31 -7.79 22.63
N ASN A 11 0.90 -7.29 22.29
CA ASN A 11 1.99 -8.11 21.74
C ASN A 11 2.44 -9.21 22.71
N ALA A 12 2.49 -8.94 24.03
CA ALA A 12 2.85 -9.96 25.01
C ALA A 12 1.88 -11.17 24.97
N ASN A 13 0.60 -10.94 24.73
CA ASN A 13 -0.38 -12.00 24.53
C ASN A 13 -0.19 -12.73 23.19
N TYR A 14 0.10 -11.98 22.13
CA TYR A 14 0.35 -12.52 20.79
C TYR A 14 1.53 -13.50 20.74
N VAL A 15 2.61 -13.22 21.48
CA VAL A 15 3.79 -14.10 21.56
C VAL A 15 3.43 -15.53 21.93
N GLY A 16 2.45 -15.71 22.84
CA GLY A 16 1.98 -17.03 23.27
C GLY A 16 1.26 -17.84 22.20
N THR A 17 0.77 -17.19 21.14
CA THR A 17 0.03 -17.81 20.02
C THR A 17 0.77 -17.72 18.69
N PHE A 18 1.98 -17.14 18.69
CA PHE A 18 2.76 -16.96 17.46
C PHE A 18 3.14 -18.30 16.83
N PRO A 19 2.79 -18.53 15.56
CA PRO A 19 2.95 -19.84 14.91
C PRO A 19 4.38 -20.17 14.48
N GLY A 20 5.37 -19.33 14.86
CA GLY A 20 6.77 -19.49 14.49
C GLY A 20 7.18 -18.75 13.22
N GLY A 21 8.47 -18.79 12.92
CA GLY A 21 9.05 -18.08 11.79
C GLY A 21 8.61 -18.64 10.44
N ARG A 22 8.67 -17.80 9.42
CA ARG A 22 8.39 -18.12 8.03
C ARG A 22 9.60 -17.77 7.15
N PRO A 23 9.73 -18.37 5.97
CA PRO A 23 10.72 -17.94 4.97
C PRO A 23 10.57 -16.46 4.65
N LYS A 24 11.67 -15.82 4.25
CA LYS A 24 11.65 -14.40 3.82
C LYS A 24 10.89 -14.20 2.51
N GLN A 25 10.89 -15.21 1.65
CA GLN A 25 10.19 -15.19 0.37
C GLN A 25 8.69 -15.42 0.60
N PRO A 26 7.82 -14.54 0.11
CA PRO A 26 6.38 -14.73 0.22
C PRO A 26 5.91 -15.97 -0.53
N LYS A 27 5.07 -16.77 0.10
CA LYS A 27 4.57 -18.04 -0.45
C LYS A 27 3.82 -17.85 -1.77
N LEU A 28 3.02 -16.79 -1.90
CA LEU A 28 2.24 -16.48 -3.10
C LEU A 28 3.05 -15.72 -4.15
N GLN A 29 4.30 -15.37 -3.88
CA GLN A 29 5.12 -14.51 -4.73
C GLN A 29 4.41 -13.20 -5.11
N LEU A 30 3.58 -12.68 -4.22
CA LEU A 30 2.70 -11.53 -4.42
C LEU A 30 3.20 -10.31 -3.62
N THR A 31 3.08 -9.14 -4.21
CA THR A 31 3.13 -7.86 -3.50
C THR A 31 1.79 -7.15 -3.63
N VAL A 32 1.19 -6.77 -2.51
CA VAL A 32 0.00 -5.90 -2.45
C VAL A 32 0.46 -4.48 -2.16
N ILE A 33 -0.01 -3.51 -2.94
CA ILE A 33 0.24 -2.08 -2.74
C ILE A 33 -1.11 -1.42 -2.49
N GLU A 34 -1.25 -0.76 -1.34
CA GLU A 34 -2.53 -0.20 -0.93
C GLU A 34 -2.39 1.04 -0.02
N CYS A 35 -3.54 1.67 0.28
CA CYS A 35 -3.58 2.81 1.18
C CYS A 35 -3.29 2.40 2.64
N MET A 36 -2.70 3.34 3.41
CA MET A 36 -2.49 3.19 4.85
C MET A 36 -3.78 3.33 5.68
N ASP A 37 -4.93 3.54 5.05
CA ASP A 37 -6.22 3.71 5.72
C ASP A 37 -6.50 2.56 6.70
N SER A 38 -6.76 2.90 7.95
CA SER A 38 -6.91 1.93 9.04
C SER A 38 -8.16 1.04 8.92
N ARG A 39 -9.08 1.37 8.01
CA ARG A 39 -10.27 0.56 7.71
C ARG A 39 -9.97 -0.63 6.80
N LEU A 40 -8.80 -0.67 6.17
CA LEU A 40 -8.39 -1.77 5.29
C LEU A 40 -7.71 -2.87 6.11
N ASP A 41 -8.45 -3.95 6.39
CA ASP A 41 -7.89 -5.18 6.94
C ASP A 41 -7.49 -6.11 5.78
N THR A 42 -6.31 -5.88 5.25
CA THR A 42 -5.76 -6.58 4.08
C THR A 42 -5.74 -8.09 4.27
N PHE A 43 -5.34 -8.56 5.43
CA PHE A 43 -5.22 -9.98 5.70
C PHE A 43 -6.58 -10.66 5.69
N ALA A 44 -7.57 -10.09 6.38
CA ALA A 44 -8.92 -10.65 6.40
C ALA A 44 -9.60 -10.53 5.03
N ALA A 45 -9.51 -9.35 4.39
CA ALA A 45 -10.18 -9.09 3.12
C ALA A 45 -9.68 -9.98 1.96
N LEU A 46 -8.38 -10.33 1.96
CA LEU A 46 -7.76 -11.17 0.93
C LEU A 46 -7.55 -12.63 1.38
N GLY A 47 -7.91 -12.98 2.60
CA GLY A 47 -7.68 -14.33 3.16
C GLY A 47 -6.21 -14.70 3.32
N LEU A 48 -5.33 -13.70 3.49
CA LEU A 48 -3.89 -13.90 3.60
C LEU A 48 -3.49 -14.43 4.99
N GLN A 49 -2.44 -15.24 4.99
CA GLN A 49 -1.77 -15.70 6.20
C GLN A 49 -0.39 -15.06 6.31
N ILE A 50 0.20 -15.08 7.51
CA ILE A 50 1.57 -14.63 7.74
C ILE A 50 2.53 -15.37 6.79
N GLY A 51 3.28 -14.59 5.98
CA GLY A 51 4.25 -15.11 5.02
C GLY A 51 3.70 -15.35 3.61
N ASP A 52 2.42 -15.02 3.33
CA ASP A 52 1.84 -15.22 2.00
C ASP A 52 2.23 -14.15 1.00
N ALA A 53 2.27 -12.87 1.40
CA ALA A 53 2.53 -11.74 0.52
C ALA A 53 3.35 -10.63 1.21
N HIS A 54 4.00 -9.78 0.42
CA HIS A 54 4.47 -8.49 0.90
C HIS A 54 3.34 -7.46 0.82
N ILE A 55 3.23 -6.61 1.84
CA ILE A 55 2.24 -5.53 1.89
C ILE A 55 3.00 -4.20 1.95
N ILE A 56 2.76 -3.32 0.98
CA ILE A 56 3.31 -1.95 0.92
C ILE A 56 2.15 -0.98 1.08
N ARG A 57 2.22 -0.07 2.06
CA ARG A 57 1.15 0.88 2.37
C ARG A 57 1.71 2.29 2.52
N ASN A 58 1.01 3.26 1.92
CA ASN A 58 1.28 4.69 2.10
C ASN A 58 -0.01 5.52 2.00
N GLY A 59 0.09 6.83 2.15
CA GLY A 59 -1.04 7.73 1.94
C GLY A 59 -1.59 7.61 0.52
N GLY A 60 -2.84 7.12 0.39
CA GLY A 60 -3.50 6.94 -0.89
C GLY A 60 -3.15 5.68 -1.67
N GLY A 61 -2.23 4.84 -1.22
CA GLY A 61 -1.74 3.69 -2.01
C GLY A 61 -1.01 4.12 -3.30
N LEU A 62 -0.35 5.27 -3.25
CA LEU A 62 0.27 5.91 -4.42
C LEU A 62 1.55 5.18 -4.84
N ILE A 63 1.81 5.12 -6.16
CA ILE A 63 3.05 4.57 -6.70
C ILE A 63 4.12 5.65 -6.68
N THR A 64 4.80 5.78 -5.56
CA THR A 64 5.92 6.69 -5.34
C THR A 64 7.26 6.03 -5.65
N ASP A 65 8.33 6.81 -5.71
CA ASP A 65 9.69 6.28 -5.87
C ASP A 65 10.06 5.27 -4.77
N ASP A 66 9.60 5.50 -3.53
CA ASP A 66 9.83 4.57 -2.43
C ASP A 66 9.06 3.25 -2.62
N VAL A 67 7.83 3.30 -3.11
CA VAL A 67 7.04 2.11 -3.45
C VAL A 67 7.71 1.33 -4.57
N LEU A 68 8.18 2.00 -5.63
CA LEU A 68 8.90 1.36 -6.72
C LEU A 68 10.22 0.73 -6.25
N ARG A 69 10.97 1.42 -5.38
CA ARG A 69 12.17 0.88 -4.75
C ARG A 69 11.85 -0.38 -3.93
N SER A 70 10.83 -0.32 -3.10
CA SER A 70 10.39 -1.45 -2.27
C SER A 70 9.93 -2.63 -3.12
N LEU A 71 9.17 -2.37 -4.19
CA LEU A 71 8.73 -3.38 -5.14
C LEU A 71 9.92 -4.03 -5.89
N ALA A 72 10.91 -3.24 -6.29
CA ALA A 72 12.12 -3.76 -6.92
C ALA A 72 12.89 -4.71 -5.98
N ILE A 73 13.02 -4.38 -4.69
CA ILE A 73 13.60 -5.26 -3.66
C ILE A 73 12.75 -6.52 -3.51
N SER A 74 11.43 -6.38 -3.41
CA SER A 74 10.49 -7.49 -3.30
C SER A 74 10.66 -8.50 -4.43
N GLN A 75 10.78 -8.04 -5.67
CA GLN A 75 10.93 -8.92 -6.82
C GLN A 75 12.34 -9.50 -6.95
N ARG A 76 13.38 -8.65 -6.90
CA ARG A 76 14.75 -9.05 -7.21
C ARG A 76 15.45 -9.80 -6.08
N ALA A 77 15.20 -9.41 -4.84
CA ALA A 77 15.85 -10.01 -3.67
C ALA A 77 14.97 -11.08 -2.98
N LEU A 78 13.65 -10.96 -3.07
CA LEU A 78 12.71 -11.77 -2.30
C LEU A 78 11.72 -12.57 -3.17
N GLY A 79 11.84 -12.50 -4.50
CA GLY A 79 11.25 -13.44 -5.44
C GLY A 79 9.76 -13.25 -5.73
N THR A 80 9.17 -12.07 -5.45
CA THR A 80 7.79 -11.82 -5.87
C THR A 80 7.69 -11.62 -7.37
N ARG A 81 6.52 -11.90 -7.95
CA ARG A 81 6.25 -11.82 -9.40
C ARG A 81 4.97 -11.07 -9.71
N ALA A 82 3.91 -11.31 -8.96
CA ALA A 82 2.62 -10.66 -9.13
C ALA A 82 2.53 -9.39 -8.29
N VAL A 83 1.79 -8.40 -8.80
CA VAL A 83 1.51 -7.12 -8.13
C VAL A 83 0.00 -6.87 -8.13
N MET A 84 -0.57 -6.73 -6.95
CA MET A 84 -1.94 -6.29 -6.73
C MET A 84 -1.92 -4.86 -6.23
N ILE A 85 -2.52 -3.93 -6.98
CA ILE A 85 -2.67 -2.53 -6.58
C ILE A 85 -4.11 -2.34 -6.17
N MET A 86 -4.34 -1.87 -4.93
CA MET A 86 -5.68 -1.71 -4.39
C MET A 86 -5.90 -0.30 -3.86
N HIS A 87 -6.69 0.50 -4.58
CA HIS A 87 -7.25 1.74 -4.07
C HIS A 87 -8.58 1.46 -3.37
N HIS A 88 -9.15 2.46 -2.68
CA HIS A 88 -10.40 2.25 -1.94
C HIS A 88 -11.33 3.46 -2.04
N THR A 89 -12.61 3.23 -1.90
CA THR A 89 -13.63 4.29 -1.82
C THR A 89 -13.44 5.14 -0.57
N ASP A 90 -13.92 6.38 -0.59
CA ASP A 90 -13.83 7.30 0.55
C ASP A 90 -12.39 7.49 1.08
N CYS A 91 -11.41 7.53 0.16
CA CYS A 91 -10.00 7.77 0.49
C CYS A 91 -9.77 9.24 0.84
N GLY A 92 -8.93 9.50 1.85
CA GLY A 92 -8.53 10.86 2.20
C GLY A 92 -7.77 11.61 1.09
N MET A 93 -7.26 10.89 0.07
CA MET A 93 -6.61 11.49 -1.09
C MET A 93 -7.59 11.85 -2.21
N HIS A 94 -8.87 11.50 -2.09
CA HIS A 94 -9.89 11.91 -3.05
C HIS A 94 -10.18 13.41 -2.92
N GLY A 95 -9.91 14.18 -3.98
CA GLY A 95 -10.03 15.63 -3.96
C GLY A 95 -8.97 16.36 -3.12
N PHE A 96 -7.88 15.69 -2.75
CA PHE A 96 -6.81 16.27 -1.92
C PHE A 96 -6.10 17.41 -2.67
N ASP A 97 -5.96 18.57 -2.00
CA ASP A 97 -5.24 19.74 -2.51
C ASP A 97 -3.76 19.70 -2.04
N ASP A 98 -2.91 19.12 -2.87
CA ASP A 98 -1.47 19.04 -2.62
C ASP A 98 -0.82 20.41 -2.46
N THR A 99 -1.24 21.39 -3.27
CA THR A 99 -0.65 22.73 -3.25
C THR A 99 -0.92 23.45 -1.93
N ALA A 100 -2.17 23.41 -1.47
CA ALA A 100 -2.54 24.00 -0.18
C ALA A 100 -1.84 23.29 0.99
N PHE A 101 -1.80 21.95 0.96
CA PHE A 101 -1.17 21.16 2.01
C PHE A 101 0.35 21.43 2.11
N ARG A 102 1.05 21.47 0.98
CA ARG A 102 2.50 21.75 0.99
C ARG A 102 2.81 23.18 1.42
N ALA A 103 1.97 24.14 1.03
CA ALA A 103 2.12 25.53 1.48
C ALA A 103 1.94 25.67 3.00
N GLU A 104 0.98 24.94 3.59
CA GLU A 104 0.77 24.88 5.04
C GLU A 104 2.00 24.31 5.76
N LEU A 105 2.53 23.18 5.28
CA LEU A 105 3.73 22.57 5.84
C LEU A 105 4.95 23.48 5.76
N ALA A 106 5.14 24.18 4.64
CA ALA A 106 6.22 25.13 4.46
C ALA A 106 6.10 26.33 5.43
N ALA A 107 4.89 26.84 5.60
CA ALA A 107 4.62 27.95 6.53
C ALA A 107 4.88 27.56 8.00
N GLU A 108 4.50 26.35 8.40
CA GLU A 108 4.66 25.86 9.77
C GLU A 108 6.09 25.45 10.10
N SER A 109 6.79 24.79 9.17
CA SER A 109 8.12 24.22 9.42
C SER A 109 9.27 25.11 8.96
N GLY A 110 9.02 26.09 8.09
CA GLY A 110 10.06 26.86 7.41
C GLY A 110 10.82 26.07 6.33
N GLN A 111 10.32 24.90 5.92
CA GLN A 111 10.92 24.02 4.92
C GLN A 111 9.88 23.61 3.88
N GLU A 112 10.20 23.80 2.60
CA GLU A 112 9.33 23.30 1.53
C GLU A 112 9.49 21.79 1.34
N PRO A 113 8.38 21.03 1.29
CA PRO A 113 8.41 19.61 0.92
C PRO A 113 8.96 19.42 -0.50
N THR A 114 9.86 18.47 -0.68
CA THR A 114 10.44 18.11 -2.00
C THR A 114 9.64 17.05 -2.74
N TRP A 115 8.56 16.57 -2.15
CA TRP A 115 7.64 15.56 -2.67
C TRP A 115 6.25 16.19 -2.88
N ASP A 116 5.44 15.54 -3.67
CA ASP A 116 4.04 15.84 -3.92
C ASP A 116 3.13 14.72 -3.42
N VAL A 117 1.85 15.04 -3.24
CA VAL A 117 0.78 14.09 -2.91
C VAL A 117 -0.31 14.26 -3.96
N PRO A 118 -0.20 13.61 -5.13
CA PRO A 118 -1.17 13.77 -6.19
C PRO A 118 -2.54 13.21 -5.74
N GLY A 119 -3.46 14.11 -5.42
CA GLY A 119 -4.86 13.78 -5.19
C GLY A 119 -5.51 13.24 -6.47
N PHE A 120 -6.66 12.62 -6.35
CA PHE A 120 -7.42 12.10 -7.48
C PHE A 120 -8.92 12.34 -7.28
N THR A 121 -9.69 12.42 -8.37
CA THR A 121 -11.15 12.51 -8.37
C THR A 121 -11.80 11.32 -9.08
N ASP A 122 -11.03 10.61 -9.91
CA ASP A 122 -11.43 9.37 -10.58
C ASP A 122 -10.61 8.21 -10.01
N ILE A 123 -11.25 7.39 -9.18
CA ILE A 123 -10.59 6.27 -8.51
C ILE A 123 -10.15 5.18 -9.50
N GLU A 124 -10.97 4.86 -10.51
CA GLU A 124 -10.60 3.85 -11.50
C GLU A 124 -9.48 4.37 -12.42
N GLY A 125 -9.54 5.64 -12.81
CA GLY A 125 -8.45 6.31 -13.53
C GLY A 125 -7.15 6.25 -12.74
N LYS A 126 -7.22 6.47 -11.41
CA LYS A 126 -6.04 6.35 -10.52
C LYS A 126 -5.50 4.93 -10.45
N VAL A 127 -6.35 3.92 -10.42
CA VAL A 127 -5.93 2.51 -10.51
C VAL A 127 -5.17 2.26 -11.82
N ARG A 128 -5.72 2.69 -12.97
CA ARG A 128 -5.06 2.54 -14.29
C ARG A 128 -3.72 3.27 -14.37
N GLU A 129 -3.64 4.48 -13.82
CA GLU A 129 -2.39 5.24 -13.71
C GLU A 129 -1.35 4.49 -12.88
N SER A 130 -1.75 3.94 -11.74
CA SER A 130 -0.88 3.16 -10.86
C SER A 130 -0.34 1.90 -11.53
N ILE A 131 -1.19 1.16 -12.27
CA ILE A 131 -0.77 0.01 -13.09
C ILE A 131 0.27 0.46 -14.13
N ALA A 132 -0.01 1.55 -14.84
CA ALA A 132 0.89 2.07 -15.87
C ALA A 132 2.24 2.49 -15.27
N ALA A 133 2.26 3.14 -14.11
CA ALA A 133 3.48 3.54 -13.43
C ALA A 133 4.39 2.35 -13.10
N VAL A 134 3.82 1.25 -12.59
CA VAL A 134 4.59 0.02 -12.33
C VAL A 134 5.08 -0.63 -13.63
N ARG A 135 4.21 -0.74 -14.65
CA ARG A 135 4.54 -1.39 -15.93
C ARG A 135 5.61 -0.63 -16.72
N ASN A 136 5.63 0.70 -16.62
CA ASN A 136 6.60 1.55 -17.33
C ASN A 136 7.93 1.69 -16.58
N CYS A 137 8.03 1.26 -15.33
CA CYS A 137 9.26 1.35 -14.56
C CYS A 137 10.26 0.26 -14.99
N GLY A 138 11.38 0.67 -15.61
CA GLY A 138 12.40 -0.25 -16.16
C GLY A 138 13.14 -1.08 -15.10
N TRP A 139 13.09 -0.72 -13.84
CA TRP A 139 13.74 -1.46 -12.72
C TRP A 139 12.89 -2.60 -12.19
N ILE A 140 11.58 -2.57 -12.46
CA ILE A 140 10.66 -3.64 -12.10
C ILE A 140 10.87 -4.81 -13.07
N LEU A 141 11.15 -5.98 -12.51
CA LEU A 141 11.51 -7.16 -13.28
C LEU A 141 10.28 -7.85 -13.90
N HIS A 142 9.26 -8.11 -13.07
CA HIS A 142 8.03 -8.77 -13.49
C HIS A 142 6.90 -7.74 -13.58
N ARG A 143 6.46 -7.44 -14.80
CA ARG A 143 5.49 -6.39 -15.13
C ARG A 143 4.24 -6.90 -15.83
N ASP A 144 4.19 -8.19 -16.11
CA ASP A 144 3.10 -8.79 -16.89
C ASP A 144 1.87 -9.05 -16.01
N ASP A 145 2.08 -9.47 -14.76
CA ASP A 145 1.02 -9.72 -13.78
C ASP A 145 0.91 -8.56 -12.78
N VAL A 146 0.46 -7.40 -13.29
CA VAL A 146 0.16 -6.20 -12.51
C VAL A 146 -1.32 -5.89 -12.70
N ARG A 147 -2.11 -6.07 -11.62
CA ARG A 147 -3.57 -5.93 -11.65
C ARG A 147 -4.02 -4.90 -10.63
N GLY A 148 -5.09 -4.18 -10.96
CA GLY A 148 -5.60 -3.08 -10.15
C GLY A 148 -7.04 -3.29 -9.70
N PHE A 149 -7.35 -2.80 -8.49
CA PHE A 149 -8.61 -3.07 -7.82
C PHE A 149 -9.10 -1.84 -7.05
N VAL A 150 -10.41 -1.78 -6.84
CA VAL A 150 -11.05 -0.85 -5.91
C VAL A 150 -11.68 -1.67 -4.78
N TYR A 151 -11.31 -1.34 -3.53
CA TYR A 151 -11.93 -1.85 -2.32
C TYR A 151 -13.02 -0.87 -1.86
N ASP A 152 -14.21 -1.36 -1.63
CA ASP A 152 -15.32 -0.60 -1.08
C ASP A 152 -15.30 -0.69 0.45
N VAL A 153 -15.02 0.45 1.12
CA VAL A 153 -14.90 0.48 2.60
C VAL A 153 -16.21 0.27 3.34
N GLN A 154 -17.36 0.34 2.64
CA GLN A 154 -18.67 0.10 3.27
C GLN A 154 -19.08 -1.37 3.20
N THR A 155 -18.67 -2.08 2.17
CA THR A 155 -19.12 -3.46 1.92
C THR A 155 -18.01 -4.49 2.02
N GLY A 156 -16.74 -4.07 2.00
CA GLY A 156 -15.58 -4.96 1.93
C GLY A 156 -15.39 -5.61 0.55
N LYS A 157 -16.20 -5.23 -0.45
CA LYS A 157 -16.10 -5.79 -1.80
C LYS A 157 -14.88 -5.25 -2.55
N ILE A 158 -14.17 -6.16 -3.23
CA ILE A 158 -13.07 -5.82 -4.12
C ILE A 158 -13.54 -6.01 -5.56
N THR A 159 -13.36 -4.98 -6.40
CA THR A 159 -13.73 -5.00 -7.82
C THR A 159 -12.49 -4.72 -8.66
N GLU A 160 -12.20 -5.56 -9.64
CA GLU A 160 -11.08 -5.37 -10.56
C GLU A 160 -11.38 -4.26 -11.57
N VAL A 161 -10.39 -3.41 -11.82
CA VAL A 161 -10.41 -2.35 -12.84
C VAL A 161 -9.65 -2.85 -14.06
N GLN A 162 -10.31 -2.79 -15.20
CA GLN A 162 -9.74 -3.14 -16.50
C GLN A 162 -9.15 -1.92 -17.23
#